data_6999bfd5d9ce8fa69b5300776671e9c0
#
_entry.id   6999bfd5d9ce8fa69b5300776671e9c0
#
_cell.length_a   1.000
_cell.length_b   1.000
_cell.length_c   1.000
_cell.angle_alpha   90.00
_cell.angle_beta   90.00
_cell.angle_gamma   90.00
#
_symmetry.space_group_name_H-M   'P 1'
#
loop_
_entity.id
_entity.type
_entity.pdbx_description
1 polymer ?
#
loop_
_entity_poly.entity_id
_entity_poly.type
_entity_poly.pdbx_seq_one_letter_code
_entity_poly.pdbx_strand_id
1 'polypeptide(L)'
;MKHTPVFRKKRDRKGENAMLSESIKKLVQYGVESGITPECERIYTTNLLLDVFGESEYTEPEAEYAKINLEEVLNELLDEAVKRGIIEDSIVYRDLFDTKLMNCLMPRPAQVQKEFWDAYKEDPEKATDYFYKLSQDSNYIRRYRVKKDQKWTVDSEYGKIDITINLSKPEKDPKAIAAAKLVKSSSYPKCLLCPENEGYAGRVNHPARENHRIIPITINDSPWGFQYS
;
A
#
# COMPACT_ATOMS: atom_id res chain seq x y z
N MET A 1 19.67 36.71 -11.98
CA MET A 1 19.96 36.16 -10.65
C MET A 1 20.54 34.76 -10.83
N LYS A 2 21.78 34.56 -10.44
CA LYS A 2 22.52 33.30 -10.65
C LYS A 2 22.10 32.30 -9.58
N HIS A 3 21.46 31.20 -9.95
CA HIS A 3 21.26 30.07 -9.04
C HIS A 3 22.59 29.37 -8.80
N THR A 4 23.12 29.52 -7.63
CA THR A 4 24.28 28.75 -7.14
C THR A 4 23.78 27.35 -6.78
N PRO A 5 24.33 26.28 -7.35
CA PRO A 5 23.95 24.91 -6.92
C PRO A 5 24.49 24.72 -5.49
N VAL A 6 23.56 24.42 -4.57
CA VAL A 6 23.92 24.02 -3.20
C VAL A 6 24.52 22.64 -3.28
N PHE A 7 25.87 22.59 -3.18
CA PHE A 7 26.58 21.33 -3.00
C PHE A 7 26.16 20.70 -1.67
N ARG A 8 25.20 19.76 -1.70
CA ARG A 8 24.95 18.87 -0.57
C ARG A 8 26.22 18.06 -0.32
N LYS A 9 26.77 18.16 0.89
CA LYS A 9 27.93 17.38 1.36
C LYS A 9 27.72 15.91 0.98
N LYS A 10 28.77 15.26 0.45
CA LYS A 10 28.86 13.80 0.31
C LYS A 10 28.77 13.19 1.72
N ARG A 11 27.57 13.04 2.23
CA ARG A 11 27.26 12.18 3.38
C ARG A 11 27.33 10.75 2.91
N ASP A 12 27.67 9.89 3.80
CA ASP A 12 27.97 8.47 3.68
C ASP A 12 26.95 7.67 2.81
N ARG A 13 26.90 7.97 1.50
CA ARG A 13 25.98 7.34 0.53
C ARG A 13 26.10 5.81 0.53
N LYS A 14 27.29 5.29 0.88
CA LYS A 14 27.54 3.85 0.86
C LYS A 14 26.80 3.12 1.99
N GLY A 15 26.78 3.70 3.20
CA GLY A 15 26.01 3.15 4.34
C GLY A 15 24.49 3.32 4.16
N GLU A 16 24.06 4.48 3.62
CA GLU A 16 22.64 4.75 3.36
C GLU A 16 22.06 3.82 2.29
N ASN A 17 22.80 3.56 1.22
CA ASN A 17 22.38 2.62 0.17
C ASN A 17 22.37 1.16 0.66
N ALA A 18 23.25 0.79 1.59
CA ALA A 18 23.24 -0.55 2.17
C ALA A 18 21.95 -0.80 2.99
N MET A 19 21.53 0.19 3.82
CA MET A 19 20.28 0.09 4.58
C MET A 19 19.05 0.01 3.66
N LEU A 20 18.99 0.84 2.62
CA LEU A 20 17.91 0.79 1.64
C LEU A 20 17.85 -0.57 0.94
N SER A 21 18.99 -1.10 0.50
CA SER A 21 19.08 -2.42 -0.14
C SER A 21 18.59 -3.53 0.78
N GLU A 22 18.90 -3.43 2.08
CA GLU A 22 18.42 -4.37 3.08
C GLU A 22 16.89 -4.35 3.24
N SER A 23 16.30 -3.15 3.39
CA SER A 23 14.86 -3.00 3.54
C SER A 23 14.11 -3.39 2.26
N ILE A 24 14.67 -3.13 1.07
CA ILE A 24 14.13 -3.61 -0.21
C ILE A 24 14.17 -5.14 -0.25
N LYS A 25 15.28 -5.79 0.10
CA LYS A 25 15.37 -7.25 0.13
C LYS A 25 14.33 -7.86 1.06
N LYS A 26 14.18 -7.31 2.28
CA LYS A 26 13.14 -7.75 3.24
C LYS A 26 11.73 -7.63 2.64
N LEU A 27 11.42 -6.51 1.98
CA LEU A 27 10.10 -6.28 1.38
C LEU A 27 9.83 -7.26 0.23
N VAL A 28 10.79 -7.49 -0.65
CA VAL A 28 10.68 -8.46 -1.75
C VAL A 28 10.51 -9.88 -1.21
N GLN A 29 11.30 -10.26 -0.21
CA GLN A 29 11.17 -11.56 0.45
C GLN A 29 9.78 -11.73 1.07
N TYR A 30 9.24 -10.70 1.74
CA TYR A 30 7.86 -10.72 2.24
C TYR A 30 6.86 -10.97 1.12
N GLY A 31 7.00 -10.28 -0.03
CA GLY A 31 6.13 -10.47 -1.20
C GLY A 31 6.10 -11.92 -1.69
N VAL A 32 7.26 -12.55 -1.72
CA VAL A 32 7.40 -13.96 -2.14
C VAL A 32 6.81 -14.91 -1.07
N GLU A 33 7.16 -14.74 0.20
CA GLU A 33 6.68 -15.60 1.29
C GLU A 33 5.16 -15.52 1.50
N SER A 34 4.56 -14.34 1.28
CA SER A 34 3.10 -14.16 1.33
C SER A 34 2.38 -14.70 0.09
N GLY A 35 3.12 -14.93 -1.00
CA GLY A 35 2.60 -15.41 -2.27
C GLY A 35 2.00 -14.34 -3.18
N ILE A 36 2.14 -13.04 -2.82
CA ILE A 36 1.68 -11.94 -3.70
C ILE A 36 2.65 -11.65 -4.83
N THR A 37 3.93 -12.01 -4.67
CA THR A 37 4.97 -11.88 -5.69
C THR A 37 5.47 -13.28 -6.06
N PRO A 38 5.40 -13.70 -7.32
CA PRO A 38 6.02 -14.95 -7.76
C PRO A 38 7.55 -14.92 -7.56
N GLU A 39 8.16 -16.05 -7.19
CA GLU A 39 9.62 -16.15 -7.01
C GLU A 39 10.39 -15.70 -8.27
N CYS A 40 9.88 -16.03 -9.45
CA CYS A 40 10.50 -15.63 -10.71
C CYS A 40 10.46 -14.13 -10.98
N GLU A 41 9.65 -13.37 -10.26
CA GLU A 41 9.54 -11.90 -10.37
C GLU A 41 10.36 -11.16 -9.31
N ARG A 42 11.15 -11.85 -8.50
CA ARG A 42 11.98 -11.24 -7.44
C ARG A 42 12.84 -10.09 -7.96
N ILE A 43 13.59 -10.31 -9.04
CA ILE A 43 14.48 -9.29 -9.64
C ILE A 43 13.65 -8.13 -10.21
N TYR A 44 12.56 -8.44 -10.91
CA TYR A 44 11.67 -7.42 -11.46
C TYR A 44 11.12 -6.50 -10.37
N THR A 45 10.61 -7.09 -9.29
CA THR A 45 10.08 -6.34 -8.14
C THR A 45 11.16 -5.51 -7.44
N THR A 46 12.37 -6.05 -7.28
CA THR A 46 13.51 -5.29 -6.75
C THR A 46 13.79 -4.06 -7.60
N ASN A 47 13.82 -4.20 -8.92
CA ASN A 47 14.08 -3.09 -9.83
C ASN A 47 12.96 -2.03 -9.80
N LEU A 48 11.70 -2.42 -9.67
CA LEU A 48 10.59 -1.48 -9.48
C LEU A 48 10.73 -0.67 -8.17
N LEU A 49 11.13 -1.31 -7.08
CA LEU A 49 11.36 -0.63 -5.81
C LEU A 49 12.54 0.33 -5.89
N LEU A 50 13.62 -0.04 -6.57
CA LEU A 50 14.75 0.86 -6.82
C LEU A 50 14.31 2.09 -7.63
N ASP A 51 13.50 1.91 -8.67
CA ASP A 51 12.96 3.00 -9.48
C ASP A 51 12.10 3.96 -8.63
N VAL A 52 11.28 3.43 -7.71
CA VAL A 52 10.48 4.24 -6.77
C VAL A 52 11.36 5.14 -5.91
N PHE A 53 12.56 4.71 -5.54
CA PHE A 53 13.55 5.51 -4.79
C PHE A 53 14.48 6.34 -5.66
N GLY A 54 14.40 6.17 -6.99
CA GLY A 54 15.31 6.83 -7.93
C GLY A 54 16.76 6.32 -7.82
N GLU A 55 16.92 5.05 -7.38
CA GLU A 55 18.23 4.43 -7.25
C GLU A 55 18.62 3.62 -8.48
N SER A 56 19.87 3.73 -8.87
CA SER A 56 20.46 2.99 -9.98
C SER A 56 21.49 1.95 -9.54
N GLU A 57 21.85 1.95 -8.25
CA GLU A 57 22.83 1.03 -7.67
C GLU A 57 22.14 0.15 -6.63
N TYR A 58 22.37 -1.15 -6.71
CA TYR A 58 21.88 -2.14 -5.76
C TYR A 58 22.99 -3.15 -5.48
N THR A 59 23.22 -3.40 -4.21
CA THR A 59 24.05 -4.52 -3.77
C THR A 59 23.18 -5.44 -2.95
N GLU A 60 22.96 -6.64 -3.44
CA GLU A 60 22.14 -7.60 -2.71
C GLU A 60 22.78 -7.93 -1.35
N PRO A 61 22.06 -7.71 -0.25
CA PRO A 61 22.55 -8.09 1.08
C PRO A 61 22.71 -9.60 1.19
N GLU A 62 23.79 -10.06 1.83
CA GLU A 62 24.01 -11.50 2.08
C GLU A 62 23.11 -12.06 3.19
N ALA A 63 22.54 -11.17 4.02
CA ALA A 63 21.71 -11.58 5.17
C ALA A 63 20.42 -12.30 4.74
N GLU A 64 20.10 -13.36 5.46
CA GLU A 64 18.85 -14.10 5.39
C GLU A 64 17.93 -13.68 6.54
N TYR A 65 16.64 -13.53 6.29
CA TYR A 65 15.68 -13.08 7.30
C TYR A 65 14.67 -14.17 7.61
N ALA A 66 14.74 -14.73 8.83
CA ALA A 66 13.88 -15.83 9.25
C ALA A 66 12.42 -15.42 9.47
N LYS A 67 12.15 -14.15 9.74
CA LYS A 67 10.81 -13.58 9.94
C LYS A 67 10.80 -12.12 9.59
N ILE A 68 9.87 -11.73 8.73
CA ILE A 68 9.72 -10.35 8.30
C ILE A 68 8.46 -9.74 8.92
N ASN A 69 8.63 -8.61 9.59
CA ASN A 69 7.54 -7.76 10.05
C ASN A 69 7.29 -6.67 9.00
N LEU A 70 6.19 -6.78 8.26
CA LEU A 70 5.86 -5.85 7.19
C LEU A 70 5.76 -4.40 7.68
N GLU A 71 5.17 -4.16 8.87
CA GLU A 71 5.03 -2.81 9.43
C GLU A 71 6.41 -2.17 9.66
N GLU A 72 7.36 -2.92 10.22
CA GLU A 72 8.72 -2.43 10.47
C GLU A 72 9.43 -2.09 9.17
N VAL A 73 9.40 -3.01 8.20
CA VAL A 73 10.06 -2.81 6.89
C VAL A 73 9.47 -1.62 6.14
N LEU A 74 8.14 -1.48 6.14
CA LEU A 74 7.50 -0.33 5.50
C LEU A 74 7.88 0.98 6.21
N ASN A 75 7.93 1.00 7.54
CA ASN A 75 8.37 2.19 8.28
C ASN A 75 9.83 2.55 7.97
N GLU A 76 10.75 1.57 7.91
CA GLU A 76 12.14 1.80 7.50
C GLU A 76 12.22 2.47 6.11
N LEU A 77 11.46 1.97 5.14
CA LEU A 77 11.42 2.51 3.79
C LEU A 77 10.76 3.90 3.72
N LEU A 78 9.71 4.14 4.50
CA LEU A 78 9.05 5.44 4.59
C LEU A 78 9.97 6.49 5.22
N ASP A 79 10.70 6.14 6.28
CA ASP A 79 11.66 7.03 6.93
C ASP A 79 12.82 7.37 5.99
N GLU A 80 13.29 6.40 5.21
CA GLU A 80 14.31 6.63 4.20
C GLU A 80 13.79 7.55 3.07
N ALA A 81 12.52 7.38 2.64
CA ALA A 81 11.91 8.26 1.65
C ALA A 81 11.78 9.72 2.14
N VAL A 82 11.40 9.92 3.41
CA VAL A 82 11.37 11.25 4.04
C VAL A 82 12.77 11.83 4.13
N LYS A 83 13.74 11.06 4.61
CA LYS A 83 15.15 11.48 4.75
C LYS A 83 15.77 11.91 3.42
N ARG A 84 15.41 11.22 2.33
CA ARG A 84 15.84 11.56 0.96
C ARG A 84 15.07 12.73 0.37
N GLY A 85 13.98 13.16 1.00
CA GLY A 85 13.10 14.22 0.49
C GLY A 85 12.24 13.78 -0.70
N ILE A 86 11.99 12.48 -0.84
CA ILE A 86 11.10 11.92 -1.86
C ILE A 86 9.64 12.22 -1.50
N ILE A 87 9.31 12.17 -0.22
CA ILE A 87 8.00 12.52 0.32
C ILE A 87 8.13 13.50 1.49
N GLU A 88 7.07 14.26 1.75
CA GLU A 88 6.91 15.03 2.98
C GLU A 88 6.58 14.13 4.16
N ASP A 89 7.04 14.48 5.36
CA ASP A 89 6.72 13.74 6.57
C ASP A 89 5.31 14.06 7.08
N SER A 90 4.33 13.49 6.44
CA SER A 90 2.94 13.52 6.87
C SER A 90 2.26 12.18 6.66
N ILE A 91 1.22 11.92 7.45
CA ILE A 91 0.49 10.65 7.42
C ILE A 91 -0.08 10.34 6.03
N VAL A 92 -0.53 11.38 5.30
CA VAL A 92 -1.11 11.22 3.96
C VAL A 92 -0.05 10.82 2.94
N TYR A 93 1.12 11.51 2.94
CA TYR A 93 2.22 11.17 2.03
C TYR A 93 2.82 9.81 2.34
N ARG A 94 2.97 9.48 3.62
CA ARG A 94 3.42 8.14 4.05
C ARG A 94 2.45 7.06 3.60
N ASP A 95 1.14 7.27 3.74
CA ASP A 95 0.10 6.31 3.32
C ASP A 95 0.04 6.11 1.80
N LEU A 96 0.27 7.16 1.03
CA LEU A 96 0.35 7.06 -0.44
C LEU A 96 1.63 6.34 -0.88
N PHE A 97 2.75 6.64 -0.24
CA PHE A 97 4.03 6.02 -0.59
C PHE A 97 4.10 4.55 -0.18
N ASP A 98 3.58 4.19 1.00
CA ASP A 98 3.36 2.81 1.43
C ASP A 98 2.58 2.02 0.36
N THR A 99 1.47 2.60 -0.10
CA THR A 99 0.67 1.98 -1.16
C THR A 99 1.45 1.81 -2.47
N LYS A 100 2.28 2.79 -2.82
CA LYS A 100 3.14 2.73 -4.00
C LYS A 100 4.20 1.62 -3.88
N LEU A 101 4.83 1.47 -2.72
CA LEU A 101 5.76 0.37 -2.44
C LEU A 101 5.07 -0.99 -2.58
N MET A 102 3.92 -1.16 -1.92
CA MET A 102 3.16 -2.41 -1.99
C MET A 102 2.66 -2.72 -3.41
N ASN A 103 2.36 -1.70 -4.22
CA ASN A 103 1.97 -1.91 -5.61
C ASN A 103 3.08 -2.55 -6.47
N CYS A 104 4.36 -2.36 -6.12
CA CYS A 104 5.46 -3.04 -6.79
C CYS A 104 5.43 -4.57 -6.60
N LEU A 105 4.84 -5.04 -5.50
CA LEU A 105 4.74 -6.45 -5.16
C LEU A 105 3.49 -7.12 -5.74
N MET A 106 2.49 -6.32 -6.10
CA MET A 106 1.17 -6.82 -6.47
C MET A 106 1.14 -7.47 -7.85
N PRO A 107 0.43 -8.58 -8.01
CA PRO A 107 0.14 -9.12 -9.33
C PRO A 107 -0.73 -8.15 -10.13
N ARG A 108 -0.68 -8.25 -11.44
CA ARG A 108 -1.51 -7.43 -12.33
C ARG A 108 -3.01 -7.71 -12.12
N PRO A 109 -3.89 -6.71 -12.32
CA PRO A 109 -5.34 -6.90 -12.15
C PRO A 109 -5.92 -8.09 -12.91
N ALA A 110 -5.44 -8.33 -14.13
CA ALA A 110 -5.88 -9.48 -14.94
C ALA A 110 -5.55 -10.83 -14.28
N GLN A 111 -4.40 -10.93 -13.63
CA GLN A 111 -4.00 -12.14 -12.89
C GLN A 111 -4.87 -12.32 -11.65
N VAL A 112 -5.07 -11.25 -10.87
CA VAL A 112 -5.95 -11.28 -9.68
C VAL A 112 -7.36 -11.72 -10.05
N GLN A 113 -7.92 -11.17 -11.13
CA GLN A 113 -9.25 -11.55 -11.61
C GLN A 113 -9.29 -13.00 -12.06
N LYS A 114 -8.27 -13.46 -12.79
CA LYS A 114 -8.18 -14.86 -13.22
C LYS A 114 -8.18 -15.81 -12.03
N GLU A 115 -7.31 -15.59 -11.05
CA GLU A 115 -7.20 -16.42 -9.84
C GLU A 115 -8.49 -16.41 -9.02
N PHE A 116 -9.14 -15.25 -8.88
CA PHE A 116 -10.43 -15.14 -8.21
C PHE A 116 -11.51 -15.98 -8.92
N TRP A 117 -11.65 -15.85 -10.24
CA TRP A 117 -12.69 -16.56 -10.97
C TRP A 117 -12.39 -18.06 -11.12
N ASP A 118 -11.14 -18.47 -11.15
CA ASP A 118 -10.78 -19.89 -11.14
C ASP A 118 -11.10 -20.51 -9.78
N ALA A 119 -10.77 -19.84 -8.68
CA ALA A 119 -11.19 -20.27 -7.34
C ALA A 119 -12.72 -20.31 -7.19
N TYR A 120 -13.43 -19.31 -7.73
CA TYR A 120 -14.88 -19.23 -7.68
C TYR A 120 -15.59 -20.40 -8.37
N LYS A 121 -15.03 -20.90 -9.48
CA LYS A 121 -15.57 -22.09 -10.18
C LYS A 121 -15.51 -23.35 -9.32
N GLU A 122 -14.51 -23.44 -8.46
CA GLU A 122 -14.37 -24.55 -7.53
C GLU A 122 -15.29 -24.37 -6.32
N ASP A 123 -15.19 -23.22 -5.68
CA ASP A 123 -15.91 -22.84 -4.46
C ASP A 123 -15.93 -21.32 -4.28
N PRO A 124 -17.13 -20.67 -4.21
CA PRO A 124 -17.22 -19.23 -3.95
C PRO A 124 -16.51 -18.77 -2.66
N GLU A 125 -16.48 -19.60 -1.62
CA GLU A 125 -15.80 -19.29 -0.37
C GLU A 125 -14.29 -19.17 -0.59
N LYS A 126 -13.68 -20.09 -1.35
CA LYS A 126 -12.25 -20.01 -1.71
C LYS A 126 -11.90 -18.72 -2.45
N ALA A 127 -12.78 -18.23 -3.32
CA ALA A 127 -12.56 -16.99 -4.05
C ALA A 127 -12.57 -15.78 -3.12
N THR A 128 -13.52 -15.73 -2.18
CA THR A 128 -13.58 -14.63 -1.21
C THR A 128 -12.40 -14.69 -0.23
N ASP A 129 -12.00 -15.87 0.20
CA ASP A 129 -10.83 -16.07 1.07
C ASP A 129 -9.53 -15.66 0.38
N TYR A 130 -9.34 -16.06 -0.88
CA TYR A 130 -8.22 -15.62 -1.70
C TYR A 130 -8.14 -14.09 -1.75
N PHE A 131 -9.27 -13.43 -2.06
CA PHE A 131 -9.28 -11.98 -2.23
C PHE A 131 -9.13 -11.24 -0.88
N TYR A 132 -9.66 -11.80 0.19
CA TYR A 132 -9.44 -11.30 1.55
C TYR A 132 -7.98 -11.41 1.96
N LYS A 133 -7.36 -12.58 1.74
CA LYS A 133 -5.93 -12.78 1.99
C LYS A 133 -5.08 -11.80 1.19
N LEU A 134 -5.34 -11.65 -0.10
CA LEU A 134 -4.65 -10.69 -0.96
C LEU A 134 -4.78 -9.26 -0.42
N SER A 135 -5.97 -8.87 0.03
CA SER A 135 -6.22 -7.54 0.60
C SER A 135 -5.45 -7.31 1.91
N GLN A 136 -5.21 -8.36 2.69
CA GLN A 136 -4.38 -8.30 3.90
C GLN A 136 -2.89 -8.25 3.58
N ASP A 137 -2.42 -9.13 2.72
CA ASP A 137 -1.00 -9.28 2.41
C ASP A 137 -0.46 -8.11 1.58
N SER A 138 -1.30 -7.47 0.79
CA SER A 138 -0.98 -6.22 0.09
C SER A 138 -1.00 -4.97 0.99
N ASN A 139 -1.22 -5.13 2.30
CA ASN A 139 -1.41 -4.01 3.23
C ASN A 139 -2.57 -3.07 2.87
N TYR A 140 -3.48 -3.47 1.97
CA TYR A 140 -4.70 -2.72 1.71
C TYR A 140 -5.58 -2.68 2.97
N ILE A 141 -5.78 -3.84 3.61
CA ILE A 141 -6.28 -3.95 4.98
C ILE A 141 -5.08 -3.88 5.92
N ARG A 142 -4.87 -2.72 6.54
CA ARG A 142 -3.74 -2.50 7.46
C ARG A 142 -4.01 -3.17 8.81
N ARG A 143 -3.70 -4.48 8.88
CA ARG A 143 -3.97 -5.32 10.06
C ARG A 143 -3.43 -4.73 11.37
N TYR A 144 -2.24 -4.11 11.34
CA TYR A 144 -1.65 -3.49 12.53
C TYR A 144 -2.43 -2.28 13.03
N ARG A 145 -3.11 -1.54 12.14
CA ARG A 145 -4.02 -0.45 12.55
C ARG A 145 -5.32 -1.02 13.09
N VAL A 146 -5.90 -2.02 12.41
CA VAL A 146 -7.15 -2.67 12.83
C VAL A 146 -7.00 -3.33 14.20
N LYS A 147 -5.82 -3.88 14.54
CA LYS A 147 -5.53 -4.44 15.87
C LYS A 147 -5.59 -3.41 17.00
N LYS A 148 -5.52 -2.12 16.70
CA LYS A 148 -5.66 -1.04 17.70
C LYS A 148 -7.11 -0.69 17.97
N ASP A 149 -8.05 -1.12 17.14
CA ASP A 149 -9.48 -0.87 17.32
C ASP A 149 -9.99 -1.57 18.56
N GLN A 150 -10.76 -0.83 19.37
CA GLN A 150 -11.38 -1.37 20.57
C GLN A 150 -12.83 -1.72 20.24
N LYS A 151 -13.24 -2.95 20.60
CA LYS A 151 -14.60 -3.44 20.38
C LYS A 151 -15.14 -4.06 21.65
N TRP A 152 -16.39 -3.75 21.98
CA TRP A 152 -17.12 -4.40 23.07
C TRP A 152 -18.61 -4.36 22.79
N THR A 153 -19.35 -5.24 23.46
CA THR A 153 -20.81 -5.34 23.35
C THR A 153 -21.45 -4.85 24.65
N VAL A 154 -22.53 -4.10 24.54
CA VAL A 154 -23.34 -3.60 25.66
C VAL A 154 -24.77 -4.12 25.49
N ASP A 155 -25.36 -4.63 26.57
CA ASP A 155 -26.77 -4.97 26.59
C ASP A 155 -27.62 -3.71 26.73
N SER A 156 -28.68 -3.61 25.94
CA SER A 156 -29.66 -2.52 25.97
C SER A 156 -31.09 -3.06 25.93
N GLU A 157 -32.08 -2.22 26.13
CA GLU A 157 -33.49 -2.56 25.97
C GLU A 157 -33.88 -2.99 24.53
N TYR A 158 -33.04 -2.63 23.54
CA TYR A 158 -33.22 -2.99 22.13
C TYR A 158 -32.38 -4.21 21.70
N GLY A 159 -31.72 -4.88 22.67
CA GLY A 159 -30.82 -5.99 22.41
C GLY A 159 -29.35 -5.61 22.59
N LYS A 160 -28.46 -6.44 22.04
CA LYS A 160 -27.01 -6.23 22.12
C LYS A 160 -26.56 -5.18 21.11
N ILE A 161 -25.79 -4.21 21.57
CA ILE A 161 -25.20 -3.15 20.75
C ILE A 161 -23.70 -3.34 20.73
N ASP A 162 -23.10 -3.50 19.55
CA ASP A 162 -21.66 -3.52 19.37
C ASP A 162 -21.12 -2.10 19.26
N ILE A 163 -20.18 -1.77 20.13
CA ILE A 163 -19.50 -0.48 20.16
C ILE A 163 -18.07 -0.67 19.69
N THR A 164 -17.62 0.20 18.78
CA THR A 164 -16.25 0.18 18.26
C THR A 164 -15.64 1.58 18.37
N ILE A 165 -14.44 1.67 18.97
CA ILE A 165 -13.56 2.83 18.80
C ILE A 165 -12.58 2.50 17.68
N ASN A 166 -12.75 3.13 16.54
CA ASN A 166 -11.96 2.88 15.35
C ASN A 166 -10.67 3.72 15.39
N LEU A 167 -9.61 3.16 15.98
CA LEU A 167 -8.27 3.76 16.05
C LEU A 167 -7.45 3.51 14.78
N SER A 168 -7.94 2.64 13.88
CA SER A 168 -7.29 2.34 12.60
C SER A 168 -7.41 3.48 11.59
N LYS A 169 -8.38 4.37 11.78
CA LYS A 169 -8.54 5.58 10.97
C LYS A 169 -7.90 6.77 11.67
N PRO A 170 -6.77 7.28 11.17
CA PRO A 170 -6.17 8.47 11.75
C PRO A 170 -7.14 9.66 11.64
N GLU A 171 -7.21 10.47 12.68
CA GLU A 171 -7.96 11.72 12.63
C GLU A 171 -7.42 12.58 11.48
N LYS A 172 -8.35 13.12 10.70
CA LYS A 172 -7.98 14.03 9.63
C LYS A 172 -7.56 15.36 10.24
N ASP A 173 -6.32 15.76 10.01
CA ASP A 173 -5.84 17.08 10.42
C ASP A 173 -6.71 18.18 9.75
N PRO A 174 -7.41 19.04 10.52
CA PRO A 174 -8.22 20.11 9.96
C PRO A 174 -7.43 21.07 9.07
N LYS A 175 -6.13 21.28 9.34
CA LYS A 175 -5.26 22.13 8.51
C LYS A 175 -4.95 21.46 7.18
N ALA A 176 -4.70 20.14 7.18
CA ALA A 176 -4.49 19.39 5.94
C ALA A 176 -5.76 19.36 5.08
N ILE A 177 -6.94 19.24 5.69
CA ILE A 177 -8.23 19.34 4.98
C ILE A 177 -8.41 20.72 4.34
N ALA A 178 -8.11 21.78 5.09
CA ALA A 178 -8.21 23.15 4.59
C ALA A 178 -7.23 23.41 3.43
N ALA A 179 -5.98 22.97 3.56
CA ALA A 179 -4.96 23.06 2.51
C ALA A 179 -5.36 22.27 1.27
N ALA A 180 -5.88 21.05 1.42
CA ALA A 180 -6.33 20.22 0.30
C ALA A 180 -7.48 20.86 -0.49
N LYS A 181 -8.35 21.67 0.15
CA LYS A 181 -9.42 22.41 -0.55
C LYS A 181 -8.90 23.51 -1.48
N LEU A 182 -7.71 24.04 -1.22
CA LEU A 182 -7.08 25.07 -2.05
C LEU A 182 -6.32 24.48 -3.25
N VAL A 183 -6.04 23.18 -3.24
CA VAL A 183 -5.37 22.50 -4.35
C VAL A 183 -6.37 22.22 -5.45
N LYS A 184 -6.03 22.61 -6.69
CA LYS A 184 -6.88 22.34 -7.86
C LYS A 184 -7.13 20.83 -7.98
N SER A 185 -8.38 20.42 -7.82
CA SER A 185 -8.78 19.02 -7.98
C SER A 185 -8.81 18.65 -9.47
N SER A 186 -8.49 17.40 -9.77
CA SER A 186 -8.74 16.83 -11.09
C SER A 186 -10.05 16.04 -11.06
N SER A 187 -10.71 15.97 -12.21
CA SER A 187 -11.93 15.19 -12.38
C SER A 187 -11.67 13.70 -12.62
N TYR A 188 -10.44 13.28 -12.59
CA TYR A 188 -10.03 11.86 -12.82
C TYR A 188 -9.11 11.36 -11.70
N PRO A 189 -9.37 10.16 -11.15
CA PRO A 189 -10.62 9.39 -11.27
C PRO A 189 -11.79 10.14 -10.64
N LYS A 190 -13.03 9.88 -11.09
CA LYS A 190 -14.22 10.59 -10.58
C LYS A 190 -14.51 10.31 -9.10
N CYS A 191 -14.25 9.10 -8.63
CA CYS A 191 -14.42 8.74 -7.23
C CYS A 191 -13.37 7.69 -6.80
N LEU A 192 -13.21 7.51 -5.47
CA LEU A 192 -12.26 6.55 -4.89
C LEU A 192 -12.62 5.08 -5.13
N LEU A 193 -13.85 4.79 -5.50
CA LEU A 193 -14.37 3.44 -5.71
C LEU A 193 -14.50 3.08 -7.20
N CYS A 194 -14.08 3.99 -8.11
CA CYS A 194 -14.16 3.71 -9.54
C CYS A 194 -13.03 2.78 -10.01
N PRO A 195 -13.29 1.92 -11.03
CA PRO A 195 -12.26 1.07 -11.61
C PRO A 195 -11.03 1.84 -12.12
N GLU A 196 -11.18 3.09 -12.50
CA GLU A 196 -10.10 3.99 -12.93
C GLU A 196 -9.03 4.24 -11.85
N ASN A 197 -9.28 3.85 -10.61
CA ASN A 197 -8.30 3.91 -9.53
C ASN A 197 -7.25 2.77 -9.60
N GLU A 198 -7.48 1.70 -10.35
CA GLU A 198 -6.48 0.65 -10.50
C GLU A 198 -5.22 1.19 -11.17
N GLY A 199 -4.08 1.09 -10.48
CA GLY A 199 -2.81 1.63 -10.95
C GLY A 199 -2.68 3.16 -10.87
N TYR A 200 -3.69 3.87 -10.33
CA TYR A 200 -3.62 5.31 -10.14
C TYR A 200 -2.77 5.66 -8.92
N ALA A 201 -1.76 6.51 -9.12
CA ALA A 201 -0.78 6.83 -8.07
C ALA A 201 -1.34 7.59 -6.86
N GLY A 202 -2.54 8.14 -6.97
CA GLY A 202 -3.15 8.96 -5.94
C GLY A 202 -2.47 10.32 -5.75
N ARG A 203 -3.12 11.19 -5.00
CA ARG A 203 -2.63 12.51 -4.60
C ARG A 203 -3.24 12.91 -3.27
N VAL A 204 -2.65 13.88 -2.59
CA VAL A 204 -3.12 14.36 -1.28
C VAL A 204 -4.59 14.79 -1.30
N ASN A 205 -5.05 15.42 -2.37
CA ASN A 205 -6.45 15.83 -2.57
C ASN A 205 -7.34 14.76 -3.23
N HIS A 206 -6.75 13.64 -3.67
CA HIS A 206 -7.43 12.48 -4.21
C HIS A 206 -6.62 11.22 -3.89
N PRO A 207 -6.65 10.75 -2.64
CA PRO A 207 -5.74 9.73 -2.12
C PRO A 207 -6.21 8.30 -2.47
N ALA A 208 -6.52 8.05 -3.72
CA ALA A 208 -6.77 6.69 -4.22
C ALA A 208 -5.52 5.84 -4.06
N ARG A 209 -5.67 4.56 -3.79
CA ARG A 209 -4.55 3.65 -3.57
C ARG A 209 -4.26 2.83 -4.82
N GLU A 210 -2.99 2.72 -5.19
CA GLU A 210 -2.55 1.95 -6.36
C GLU A 210 -2.83 0.45 -6.23
N ASN A 211 -2.73 -0.10 -5.02
CA ASN A 211 -3.01 -1.50 -4.72
C ASN A 211 -4.50 -1.80 -4.51
N HIS A 212 -5.36 -0.81 -4.75
CA HIS A 212 -6.80 -1.03 -4.75
C HIS A 212 -7.19 -1.94 -5.92
N ARG A 213 -7.89 -3.02 -5.61
CA ARG A 213 -8.32 -4.00 -6.59
C ARG A 213 -9.83 -4.18 -6.52
N ILE A 214 -10.43 -4.25 -7.68
CA ILE A 214 -11.87 -4.42 -7.85
C ILE A 214 -12.08 -5.66 -8.70
N ILE A 215 -12.87 -6.61 -8.18
CA ILE A 215 -13.34 -7.75 -8.98
C ILE A 215 -14.66 -7.32 -9.64
N PRO A 216 -14.69 -7.14 -10.96
CA PRO A 216 -15.94 -6.82 -11.66
C PRO A 216 -16.88 -8.02 -11.63
N ILE A 217 -18.13 -7.76 -11.24
CA ILE A 217 -19.21 -8.73 -11.19
C ILE A 217 -20.45 -8.16 -11.87
N THR A 218 -21.37 -9.03 -12.29
CA THR A 218 -22.66 -8.62 -12.86
C THR A 218 -23.78 -9.15 -12.00
N ILE A 219 -24.67 -8.26 -11.56
CA ILE A 219 -25.87 -8.61 -10.79
C ILE A 219 -27.07 -7.98 -11.48
N ASN A 220 -28.04 -8.80 -11.89
CA ASN A 220 -29.25 -8.36 -12.61
C ASN A 220 -28.89 -7.44 -13.81
N ASP A 221 -27.97 -7.89 -14.66
CA ASP A 221 -27.47 -7.19 -15.84
C ASP A 221 -26.82 -5.81 -15.56
N SER A 222 -26.58 -5.50 -14.29
CA SER A 222 -25.88 -4.29 -13.87
C SER A 222 -24.44 -4.59 -13.46
N PRO A 223 -23.47 -3.73 -13.84
CA PRO A 223 -22.08 -3.90 -13.44
C PRO A 223 -21.87 -3.46 -11.99
N TRP A 224 -21.18 -4.29 -11.23
CA TRP A 224 -20.79 -4.05 -9.84
C TRP A 224 -19.29 -4.28 -9.68
N GLY A 225 -18.73 -3.78 -8.58
CA GLY A 225 -17.37 -4.08 -8.17
C GLY A 225 -17.36 -4.70 -6.78
N PHE A 226 -16.73 -5.86 -6.64
CA PHE A 226 -16.48 -6.48 -5.34
C PHE A 226 -15.09 -6.05 -4.86
N GLN A 227 -15.03 -5.55 -3.63
CA GLN A 227 -13.79 -5.15 -2.97
C GLN A 227 -13.94 -5.28 -1.46
N TYR A 228 -12.82 -5.45 -0.75
CA TYR A 228 -12.77 -5.30 0.69
C TYR A 228 -12.42 -3.84 1.06
N SER A 229 -12.98 -3.35 2.16
CA SER A 229 -12.76 -1.99 2.67
C SER A 229 -12.49 -1.98 4.18
#